data_cd150a629d5b87989be1f8ea6c6cbc56
#
_entry.id   cd150a629d5b87989be1f8ea6c6cbc56
#
_cell.length_a   1.000
_cell.length_b   1.000
_cell.length_c   1.000
_cell.angle_alpha   90.00
_cell.angle_beta   90.00
_cell.angle_gamma   90.00
#
_symmetry.space_group_name_H-M   'P 1'
#
loop_
_entity.id
_entity.type
_entity.pdbx_description
1 polymer ?
#
loop_
_entity_poly.entity_id
_entity_poly.type
_entity_poly.pdbx_seq_one_letter_code
_entity_poly.pdbx_strand_id
1 'polypeptide(L)'
;MKTFLFVNPAAGHHSAQRLQFVLERLRQHAIIPEVFQVRTPTEIYSYCDIINKEHEQCLVIVAGGDGTFNAVVNGLNPGSATLAVLPFGTSNVLAAEIGIKSIEDGIEKIVVGKTAYMSLGLLELKDRSHRFVLMAGIGLDGAVVRDVMPLGKRFLRQGAYALSALKCALAWDSSMFEISTPEGDVTCHSVIICNASRYGGNFILESQSTPFTAGLTAICVIGNQRRTYLRIAYDLFSGPKHHNRNLFKVAASAIEIRGTKAIQIDGDFVGHGPARISTEPDFSQIIV
;
A
#
# COMPACT_ATOMS: atom_id res chain seq x y z
N MET A 1 -13.23 5.30 24.72
CA MET A 1 -12.35 4.53 23.81
C MET A 1 -10.97 5.15 23.87
N LYS A 2 -9.95 4.37 24.20
CA LYS A 2 -8.55 4.82 24.20
C LYS A 2 -8.11 5.17 22.77
N THR A 3 -7.43 6.30 22.62
CA THR A 3 -7.06 6.80 21.27
C THR A 3 -5.56 7.03 21.22
N PHE A 4 -4.93 6.52 20.17
CA PHE A 4 -3.51 6.68 19.88
C PHE A 4 -3.33 7.43 18.56
N LEU A 5 -2.35 8.32 18.51
CA LEU A 5 -2.00 9.08 17.32
C LEU A 5 -0.55 8.84 16.94
N PHE A 6 -0.31 8.07 15.89
CA PHE A 6 1.00 7.93 15.28
C PHE A 6 1.30 9.14 14.40
N VAL A 7 2.40 9.83 14.67
CA VAL A 7 2.83 10.99 13.89
C VAL A 7 4.21 10.71 13.31
N ASN A 8 4.34 10.79 11.99
CA ASN A 8 5.65 10.70 11.34
C ASN A 8 6.19 12.11 11.02
N PRO A 9 7.17 12.63 11.78
CA PRO A 9 7.76 13.96 11.53
C PRO A 9 8.48 14.06 10.19
N ALA A 10 8.87 12.95 9.58
CA ALA A 10 9.51 12.90 8.26
C ALA A 10 8.49 12.86 7.09
N ALA A 11 7.19 12.79 7.37
CA ALA A 11 6.16 12.82 6.34
C ALA A 11 6.19 14.17 5.59
N GLY A 12 5.93 14.11 4.28
CA GLY A 12 6.18 15.25 3.38
C GLY A 12 5.40 16.53 3.68
N HIS A 13 4.25 16.43 4.32
CA HIS A 13 3.40 17.55 4.71
C HIS A 13 3.35 17.77 6.23
N HIS A 14 4.25 17.12 7.00
CA HIS A 14 4.31 17.34 8.43
C HIS A 14 4.82 18.75 8.74
N SER A 15 4.17 19.39 9.72
CA SER A 15 4.69 20.57 10.43
C SER A 15 4.16 20.56 11.86
N ALA A 16 4.86 21.20 12.79
CA ALA A 16 4.42 21.34 14.17
C ALA A 16 3.06 22.05 14.25
N GLN A 17 2.83 23.05 13.39
CA GLN A 17 1.55 23.77 13.30
C GLN A 17 0.39 22.87 12.87
N ARG A 18 0.62 21.99 11.88
CA ARG A 18 -0.41 21.03 11.44
C ARG A 18 -0.73 20.00 12.52
N LEU A 19 0.28 19.50 13.22
CA LEU A 19 0.05 18.60 14.35
C LEU A 19 -0.75 19.29 15.46
N GLN A 20 -0.37 20.53 15.81
CA GLN A 20 -1.11 21.30 16.81
C GLN A 20 -2.57 21.53 16.37
N PHE A 21 -2.81 21.88 15.12
CA PHE A 21 -4.15 22.02 14.55
C PHE A 21 -4.96 20.71 14.71
N VAL A 22 -4.39 19.56 14.36
CA VAL A 22 -5.06 18.26 14.52
C VAL A 22 -5.44 18.00 15.98
N LEU A 23 -4.49 18.20 16.92
CA LEU A 23 -4.72 17.97 18.34
C LEU A 23 -5.81 18.90 18.91
N GLU A 24 -5.81 20.18 18.51
CA GLU A 24 -6.83 21.13 18.92
C GLU A 24 -8.22 20.74 18.37
N ARG A 25 -8.30 20.37 17.09
CA ARG A 25 -9.56 19.94 16.47
C ARG A 25 -10.10 18.67 17.11
N LEU A 26 -9.28 17.66 17.32
CA LEU A 26 -9.70 16.42 18.00
C LEU A 26 -10.18 16.70 19.43
N ARG A 27 -9.47 17.58 20.18
CA ARG A 27 -9.83 17.96 21.53
C ARG A 27 -11.19 18.68 21.61
N GLN A 28 -11.54 19.49 20.61
CA GLN A 28 -12.87 20.14 20.51
C GLN A 28 -14.01 19.12 20.48
N HIS A 29 -13.73 17.88 20.04
CA HIS A 29 -14.68 16.77 20.00
C HIS A 29 -14.44 15.73 21.10
N ALA A 30 -13.75 16.12 22.19
CA ALA A 30 -13.42 15.28 23.32
C ALA A 30 -12.55 14.03 22.97
N ILE A 31 -11.83 14.08 21.85
CA ILE A 31 -10.87 13.05 21.45
C ILE A 31 -9.48 13.52 21.87
N ILE A 32 -8.89 12.86 22.85
CA ILE A 32 -7.58 13.21 23.43
C ILE A 32 -6.63 12.02 23.22
N PRO A 33 -5.89 12.00 22.09
CA PRO A 33 -5.00 10.88 21.77
C PRO A 33 -3.70 10.92 22.58
N GLU A 34 -3.19 9.75 22.92
CA GLU A 34 -1.79 9.57 23.27
C GLU A 34 -0.94 9.66 21.97
N VAL A 35 0.05 10.55 21.94
CA VAL A 35 0.80 10.88 20.73
C VAL A 35 2.12 10.12 20.68
N PHE A 36 2.31 9.32 19.63
CA PHE A 36 3.53 8.59 19.33
C PHE A 36 4.24 9.21 18.13
N GLN A 37 5.36 9.88 18.36
CA GLN A 37 6.22 10.35 17.29
C GLN A 37 7.11 9.21 16.81
N VAL A 38 6.98 8.83 15.53
CA VAL A 38 7.65 7.66 14.96
C VAL A 38 8.43 8.04 13.71
N ARG A 39 9.64 7.53 13.57
CA ARG A 39 10.51 7.77 12.41
C ARG A 39 10.89 6.47 11.68
N THR A 40 10.82 5.36 12.37
CA THR A 40 11.21 4.05 11.86
C THR A 40 10.10 3.02 12.07
N PRO A 41 10.04 1.98 11.23
CA PRO A 41 9.10 0.87 11.46
C PRO A 41 9.29 0.18 12.82
N THR A 42 10.53 0.06 13.32
CA THR A 42 10.82 -0.55 14.62
C THR A 42 10.15 0.21 15.78
N GLU A 43 10.18 1.55 15.74
CA GLU A 43 9.47 2.38 16.74
C GLU A 43 7.96 2.13 16.66
N ILE A 44 7.41 2.04 15.45
CA ILE A 44 5.98 1.75 15.23
C ILE A 44 5.61 0.41 15.86
N TYR A 45 6.39 -0.65 15.59
CA TYR A 45 6.12 -1.99 16.13
C TYR A 45 6.14 -2.01 17.66
N SER A 46 7.07 -1.30 18.30
CA SER A 46 7.14 -1.21 19.76
C SER A 46 5.87 -0.57 20.36
N TYR A 47 5.29 0.43 19.71
CA TYR A 47 4.03 1.04 20.15
C TYR A 47 2.82 0.16 19.80
N CYS A 48 2.83 -0.54 18.67
CA CYS A 48 1.80 -1.51 18.34
C CYS A 48 1.75 -2.65 19.37
N ASP A 49 2.88 -3.09 19.90
CA ASP A 49 2.93 -4.08 21.00
C ASP A 49 2.22 -3.62 22.28
N ILE A 50 2.19 -2.31 22.56
CA ILE A 50 1.43 -1.74 23.66
C ILE A 50 -0.07 -1.82 23.35
N ILE A 51 -0.46 -1.41 22.14
CA ILE A 51 -1.86 -1.41 21.69
C ILE A 51 -2.42 -2.83 21.63
N ASN A 52 -1.65 -3.79 21.15
CA ASN A 52 -2.05 -5.20 21.07
C ASN A 52 -2.33 -5.85 22.45
N LYS A 53 -1.87 -5.23 23.55
CA LYS A 53 -2.12 -5.67 24.93
C LYS A 53 -3.33 -4.98 25.58
N GLU A 54 -3.92 -4.00 24.91
CA GLU A 54 -5.16 -3.39 25.40
C GLU A 54 -6.31 -4.39 25.31
N HIS A 55 -7.14 -4.41 26.34
CA HIS A 55 -8.29 -5.31 26.40
C HIS A 55 -9.56 -4.69 25.82
N GLU A 56 -9.57 -3.36 25.67
CA GLU A 56 -10.68 -2.62 25.10
C GLU A 56 -10.33 -2.17 23.67
N GLN A 57 -11.35 -2.02 22.85
CA GLN A 57 -11.15 -1.52 21.50
C GLN A 57 -10.60 -0.11 21.49
N CYS A 58 -9.49 0.08 20.77
CA CYS A 58 -8.79 1.34 20.65
C CYS A 58 -9.08 2.01 19.30
N LEU A 59 -8.90 3.34 19.24
CA LEU A 59 -8.79 4.08 17.99
C LEU A 59 -7.32 4.40 17.71
N VAL A 60 -6.82 3.98 16.57
CA VAL A 60 -5.46 4.28 16.10
C VAL A 60 -5.52 5.22 14.91
N ILE A 61 -5.13 6.47 15.13
CA ILE A 61 -5.06 7.50 14.10
C ILE A 61 -3.64 7.56 13.56
N VAL A 62 -3.47 7.46 12.25
CA VAL A 62 -2.17 7.53 11.58
C VAL A 62 -2.03 8.84 10.82
N ALA A 63 -1.28 9.79 11.39
CA ALA A 63 -0.89 11.05 10.74
C ALA A 63 0.45 10.84 10.02
N GLY A 64 0.37 10.26 8.83
CA GLY A 64 1.54 9.86 8.05
C GLY A 64 1.21 9.67 6.57
N GLY A 65 2.11 9.05 5.84
CA GLY A 65 1.88 8.55 4.48
C GLY A 65 1.60 7.05 4.46
N ASP A 66 1.41 6.50 3.26
CA ASP A 66 1.07 5.10 3.04
C ASP A 66 2.06 4.13 3.72
N GLY A 67 3.37 4.41 3.67
CA GLY A 67 4.38 3.59 4.35
C GLY A 67 4.27 3.60 5.89
N THR A 68 3.83 4.72 6.49
CA THR A 68 3.58 4.77 7.95
C THR A 68 2.36 3.92 8.29
N PHE A 69 1.30 4.02 7.49
CA PHE A 69 0.10 3.21 7.69
C PHE A 69 0.40 1.72 7.49
N ASN A 70 1.16 1.38 6.45
CA ASN A 70 1.59 0.00 6.20
C ASN A 70 2.39 -0.57 7.38
N ALA A 71 3.31 0.20 7.97
CA ALA A 71 4.04 -0.25 9.16
C ALA A 71 3.11 -0.47 10.38
N VAL A 72 2.10 0.39 10.56
CA VAL A 72 1.12 0.22 11.64
C VAL A 72 0.32 -1.08 11.47
N VAL A 73 -0.23 -1.37 10.29
CA VAL A 73 -0.99 -2.62 10.07
C VAL A 73 -0.11 -3.87 10.15
N ASN A 74 1.18 -3.75 9.89
CA ASN A 74 2.14 -4.86 10.09
C ASN A 74 2.50 -5.07 11.56
N GLY A 75 2.37 -4.07 12.42
CA GLY A 75 2.60 -4.18 13.86
C GLY A 75 1.37 -4.56 14.67
N LEU A 76 0.17 -4.29 14.17
CA LEU A 76 -1.08 -4.59 14.88
C LEU A 76 -1.56 -6.02 14.65
N ASN A 77 -2.20 -6.58 15.69
CA ASN A 77 -2.97 -7.82 15.55
C ASN A 77 -4.32 -7.53 14.87
N PRO A 78 -4.88 -8.48 14.11
CA PRO A 78 -6.22 -8.34 13.55
C PRO A 78 -7.26 -7.98 14.62
N GLY A 79 -8.07 -6.98 14.35
CA GLY A 79 -9.15 -6.54 15.23
C GLY A 79 -8.73 -5.77 16.49
N SER A 80 -7.44 -5.56 16.75
CA SER A 80 -6.95 -4.90 17.98
C SER A 80 -7.32 -3.40 18.06
N ALA A 81 -7.61 -2.75 16.94
CA ALA A 81 -7.94 -1.33 16.91
C ALA A 81 -8.83 -0.96 15.71
N THR A 82 -9.63 0.08 15.85
CA THR A 82 -10.20 0.80 14.71
C THR A 82 -9.16 1.76 14.17
N LEU A 83 -8.98 1.78 12.85
CA LEU A 83 -7.95 2.59 12.19
C LEU A 83 -8.54 3.90 11.63
N ALA A 84 -7.73 4.94 11.59
CA ALA A 84 -8.07 6.19 10.91
C ALA A 84 -6.83 6.79 10.25
N VAL A 85 -7.02 7.51 9.14
CA VAL A 85 -5.94 8.09 8.35
C VAL A 85 -6.05 9.61 8.33
N LEU A 86 -4.93 10.29 8.58
CA LEU A 86 -4.75 11.70 8.30
C LEU A 86 -3.62 11.87 7.27
N PRO A 87 -3.89 12.49 6.10
CA PRO A 87 -2.98 12.51 4.95
C PRO A 87 -1.81 13.48 5.14
N PHE A 88 -0.78 13.08 5.90
CA PHE A 88 0.46 13.85 6.10
C PHE A 88 1.56 13.48 5.11
N GLY A 89 1.40 12.39 4.37
CA GLY A 89 2.35 11.95 3.35
C GLY A 89 2.30 12.78 2.08
N THR A 90 3.06 12.35 1.08
CA THR A 90 3.10 13.02 -0.24
C THR A 90 2.04 12.48 -1.18
N SER A 91 1.94 11.15 -1.28
CA SER A 91 1.02 10.48 -2.23
C SER A 91 -0.34 10.22 -1.60
N ASN A 92 -0.38 9.75 -0.34
CA ASN A 92 -1.58 9.49 0.45
C ASN A 92 -2.63 8.69 -0.35
N VAL A 93 -2.16 7.60 -0.99
CA VAL A 93 -2.97 6.79 -1.91
C VAL A 93 -4.13 6.15 -1.17
N LEU A 94 -3.87 5.63 0.05
CA LEU A 94 -4.92 5.05 0.88
C LEU A 94 -5.98 6.10 1.27
N ALA A 95 -5.57 7.30 1.67
CA ALA A 95 -6.52 8.37 2.00
C ALA A 95 -7.42 8.69 0.81
N ALA A 96 -6.84 8.81 -0.40
CA ALA A 96 -7.61 9.02 -1.64
C ALA A 96 -8.51 7.83 -1.98
N GLU A 97 -8.08 6.58 -1.72
CA GLU A 97 -8.85 5.35 -1.93
C GLU A 97 -10.11 5.32 -1.07
N ILE A 98 -10.01 5.72 0.20
CA ILE A 98 -11.14 5.76 1.14
C ILE A 98 -11.89 7.10 1.15
N GLY A 99 -11.60 7.98 0.17
CA GLY A 99 -12.30 9.22 -0.06
C GLY A 99 -11.96 10.35 0.92
N ILE A 100 -10.80 10.31 1.58
CA ILE A 100 -10.28 11.39 2.44
C ILE A 100 -9.51 12.40 1.58
N LYS A 101 -9.98 13.65 1.54
CA LYS A 101 -9.45 14.69 0.65
C LYS A 101 -8.44 15.62 1.32
N SER A 102 -8.56 15.81 2.63
CA SER A 102 -7.70 16.70 3.43
C SER A 102 -7.58 16.22 4.88
N ILE A 103 -6.74 16.87 5.67
CA ILE A 103 -6.62 16.63 7.11
C ILE A 103 -7.95 16.95 7.81
N GLU A 104 -8.59 18.04 7.43
CA GLU A 104 -9.87 18.49 7.98
C GLU A 104 -10.97 17.44 7.72
N ASP A 105 -11.08 16.98 6.47
CA ASP A 105 -12.02 15.92 6.08
C ASP A 105 -11.76 14.62 6.86
N GLY A 106 -10.49 14.25 7.05
CA GLY A 106 -10.12 13.10 7.86
C GLY A 106 -10.55 13.26 9.34
N ILE A 107 -10.39 14.45 9.92
CA ILE A 107 -10.85 14.73 11.29
C ILE A 107 -12.39 14.65 11.36
N GLU A 108 -13.12 15.22 10.41
CA GLU A 108 -14.57 15.16 10.35
C GLU A 108 -15.08 13.72 10.30
N LYS A 109 -14.45 12.87 9.45
CA LYS A 109 -14.77 11.44 9.40
C LYS A 109 -14.48 10.72 10.73
N ILE A 110 -13.37 11.03 11.41
CA ILE A 110 -13.06 10.50 12.74
C ILE A 110 -14.15 10.88 13.74
N VAL A 111 -14.63 12.11 13.72
CA VAL A 111 -15.69 12.60 14.60
C VAL A 111 -17.03 11.92 14.30
N VAL A 112 -17.37 11.73 13.03
CA VAL A 112 -18.57 10.99 12.60
C VAL A 112 -18.51 9.53 13.03
N GLY A 113 -17.32 8.93 12.99
CA GLY A 113 -17.08 7.56 13.49
C GLY A 113 -17.66 6.46 12.62
N LYS A 114 -17.98 6.72 11.34
CA LYS A 114 -18.46 5.68 10.42
C LYS A 114 -17.29 4.77 10.05
N THR A 115 -17.47 3.46 10.18
CA THR A 115 -16.44 2.46 9.88
C THR A 115 -16.85 1.49 8.78
N ALA A 116 -15.84 0.90 8.13
CA ALA A 116 -15.98 -0.28 7.28
C ALA A 116 -14.89 -1.28 7.65
N TYR A 117 -15.14 -2.58 7.43
CA TYR A 117 -14.09 -3.60 7.55
C TYR A 117 -13.11 -3.46 6.40
N MET A 118 -11.82 -3.56 6.72
CA MET A 118 -10.72 -3.49 5.76
C MET A 118 -10.01 -4.84 5.70
N SER A 119 -9.92 -5.39 4.50
CA SER A 119 -9.11 -6.57 4.18
C SER A 119 -7.74 -6.15 3.68
N LEU A 120 -6.72 -6.96 3.94
CA LEU A 120 -5.34 -6.72 3.52
C LEU A 120 -4.86 -7.84 2.60
N GLY A 121 -3.88 -7.54 1.77
CA GLY A 121 -3.07 -8.57 1.15
C GLY A 121 -1.97 -9.03 2.11
N LEU A 122 -1.70 -10.33 2.13
CA LEU A 122 -0.63 -10.96 2.89
C LEU A 122 0.37 -11.61 1.93
N LEU A 123 1.59 -11.09 1.93
CA LEU A 123 2.74 -11.68 1.22
C LEU A 123 3.51 -12.57 2.19
N GLU A 124 3.70 -13.83 1.83
CA GLU A 124 4.51 -14.80 2.55
C GLU A 124 5.76 -15.16 1.73
N LEU A 125 6.93 -14.85 2.27
CA LEU A 125 8.23 -15.31 1.82
C LEU A 125 8.71 -16.47 2.69
N LYS A 126 9.83 -17.09 2.34
CA LYS A 126 10.34 -18.26 3.05
C LYS A 126 10.54 -18.06 4.57
N ASP A 127 10.93 -16.85 4.97
CA ASP A 127 11.38 -16.53 6.33
C ASP A 127 10.57 -15.42 7.01
N ARG A 128 9.65 -14.79 6.29
CA ARG A 128 8.88 -13.65 6.79
C ARG A 128 7.58 -13.45 6.00
N SER A 129 6.65 -12.74 6.63
CA SER A 129 5.41 -12.28 6.01
C SER A 129 5.27 -10.77 6.12
N HIS A 130 4.54 -10.19 5.18
CA HIS A 130 4.24 -8.76 5.14
C HIS A 130 2.82 -8.53 4.66
N ARG A 131 2.08 -7.69 5.38
CA ARG A 131 0.78 -7.18 4.92
C ARG A 131 0.97 -6.01 3.98
N PHE A 132 0.08 -5.90 3.00
CA PHE A 132 -0.01 -4.72 2.15
C PHE A 132 -1.45 -4.24 2.03
N VAL A 133 -1.60 -2.93 1.93
CA VAL A 133 -2.91 -2.27 1.92
C VAL A 133 -3.39 -2.05 0.49
N LEU A 134 -2.49 -1.65 -0.40
CA LEU A 134 -2.82 -1.22 -1.74
C LEU A 134 -2.49 -2.29 -2.77
N MET A 135 -1.21 -2.68 -2.88
CA MET A 135 -0.80 -3.65 -3.88
C MET A 135 0.59 -4.25 -3.67
N ALA A 136 0.80 -5.40 -4.32
CA ALA A 136 2.12 -6.02 -4.49
C ALA A 136 2.51 -6.04 -5.97
N GLY A 137 3.75 -5.63 -6.28
CA GLY A 137 4.29 -5.67 -7.63
C GLY A 137 5.47 -6.63 -7.75
N ILE A 138 5.43 -7.53 -8.73
CA ILE A 138 6.43 -8.57 -8.96
C ILE A 138 7.00 -8.44 -10.37
N GLY A 139 8.31 -8.55 -10.51
CA GLY A 139 9.00 -8.40 -11.78
C GLY A 139 9.50 -6.97 -12.00
N LEU A 140 9.14 -6.32 -13.09
CA LEU A 140 9.63 -4.98 -13.44
C LEU A 140 9.31 -3.94 -12.35
N ASP A 141 8.12 -3.97 -11.78
CA ASP A 141 7.69 -3.03 -10.74
C ASP A 141 8.55 -3.20 -9.47
N GLY A 142 8.75 -4.44 -9.02
CA GLY A 142 9.65 -4.74 -7.89
C GLY A 142 11.10 -4.32 -8.17
N ALA A 143 11.59 -4.49 -9.40
CA ALA A 143 12.94 -4.08 -9.79
C ALA A 143 13.10 -2.55 -9.79
N VAL A 144 12.11 -1.81 -10.29
CA VAL A 144 12.11 -0.34 -10.26
C VAL A 144 12.18 0.18 -8.82
N VAL A 145 11.34 -0.36 -7.93
CA VAL A 145 11.32 0.05 -6.52
C VAL A 145 12.63 -0.31 -5.82
N ARG A 146 13.17 -1.51 -6.04
CA ARG A 146 14.47 -1.94 -5.49
C ARG A 146 15.59 -0.95 -5.83
N ASP A 147 15.64 -0.50 -7.08
CA ASP A 147 16.73 0.35 -7.58
C ASP A 147 16.58 1.82 -7.16
N VAL A 148 15.37 2.26 -6.77
CA VAL A 148 15.12 3.59 -6.18
C VAL A 148 15.62 3.68 -4.74
N MET A 149 15.55 2.59 -3.95
CA MET A 149 15.89 2.58 -2.53
C MET A 149 17.28 3.17 -2.20
N PRO A 150 18.38 2.84 -2.95
CA PRO A 150 19.72 3.40 -2.67
C PRO A 150 19.86 4.89 -2.97
N LEU A 151 19.01 5.45 -3.84
CA LEU A 151 19.10 6.84 -4.29
C LEU A 151 18.51 7.86 -3.31
N GLY A 152 18.00 7.39 -2.17
CA GLY A 152 17.44 8.21 -1.10
C GLY A 152 16.07 8.79 -1.44
N LYS A 153 15.02 8.23 -0.87
CA LYS A 153 13.60 8.65 -1.00
C LYS A 153 13.38 10.16 -0.75
N ARG A 154 14.38 10.88 -0.24
CA ARG A 154 14.25 12.24 0.27
C ARG A 154 14.42 13.34 -0.77
N PHE A 155 15.17 13.10 -1.88
CA PHE A 155 15.57 14.17 -2.80
C PHE A 155 15.02 14.09 -4.23
N LEU A 156 14.51 12.95 -4.70
CA LEU A 156 14.15 12.76 -6.10
C LEU A 156 12.83 12.01 -6.28
N ARG A 157 11.76 12.49 -5.66
CA ARG A 157 10.46 11.78 -5.60
C ARG A 157 10.01 11.16 -6.95
N GLN A 158 9.63 11.97 -7.92
CA GLN A 158 9.21 11.47 -9.26
C GLN A 158 10.42 11.18 -10.17
N GLY A 159 11.50 11.95 -10.04
CA GLY A 159 12.72 11.78 -10.84
C GLY A 159 13.49 10.49 -10.52
N ALA A 160 13.47 10.03 -9.25
CA ALA A 160 14.11 8.77 -8.88
C ALA A 160 13.43 7.55 -9.53
N TYR A 161 12.09 7.54 -9.56
CA TYR A 161 11.33 6.48 -10.24
C TYR A 161 11.58 6.50 -11.77
N ALA A 162 11.61 7.69 -12.39
CA ALA A 162 11.92 7.82 -13.80
C ALA A 162 13.35 7.33 -14.13
N LEU A 163 14.35 7.68 -13.30
CA LEU A 163 15.72 7.20 -13.47
C LEU A 163 15.85 5.70 -13.26
N SER A 164 15.15 5.14 -12.27
CA SER A 164 15.13 3.70 -12.04
C SER A 164 14.42 2.95 -13.17
N ALA A 165 13.29 3.46 -13.65
CA ALA A 165 12.61 2.90 -14.83
C ALA A 165 13.52 2.92 -16.06
N LEU A 166 14.31 3.98 -16.26
CA LEU A 166 15.30 4.06 -17.35
C LEU A 166 16.41 3.01 -17.18
N LYS A 167 16.95 2.84 -15.96
CA LYS A 167 17.94 1.79 -15.66
C LYS A 167 17.38 0.40 -15.95
N CYS A 168 16.17 0.10 -15.47
CA CYS A 168 15.49 -1.16 -15.77
C CYS A 168 15.24 -1.35 -17.28
N ALA A 169 14.94 -0.27 -18.00
CA ALA A 169 14.80 -0.32 -19.45
C ALA A 169 16.14 -0.58 -20.18
N LEU A 170 17.27 -0.13 -19.64
CA LEU A 170 18.61 -0.39 -20.19
C LEU A 170 19.08 -1.81 -19.85
N ALA A 171 18.93 -2.24 -18.57
CA ALA A 171 19.28 -3.57 -18.07
C ALA A 171 18.07 -4.52 -18.16
N TRP A 172 17.45 -4.61 -19.35
CA TRP A 172 16.20 -5.34 -19.54
C TRP A 172 16.34 -6.83 -19.25
N ASP A 173 15.60 -7.29 -18.23
CA ASP A 173 15.42 -8.71 -17.94
C ASP A 173 14.17 -9.20 -18.68
N SER A 174 14.32 -10.00 -19.72
CA SER A 174 13.21 -10.55 -20.50
C SER A 174 12.69 -11.89 -19.97
N SER A 175 13.20 -12.37 -18.83
CA SER A 175 12.81 -13.66 -18.30
C SER A 175 11.36 -13.64 -17.81
N MET A 176 10.64 -14.70 -18.12
CA MET A 176 9.26 -14.94 -17.67
C MET A 176 9.26 -15.73 -16.37
N PHE A 177 8.16 -15.67 -15.65
CA PHE A 177 7.89 -16.52 -14.49
C PHE A 177 6.43 -16.96 -14.49
N GLU A 178 6.11 -17.91 -13.64
CA GLU A 178 4.78 -18.47 -13.53
C GLU A 178 4.12 -18.02 -12.24
N ILE A 179 2.85 -17.67 -12.33
CA ILE A 179 1.96 -17.54 -11.18
C ILE A 179 0.92 -18.66 -11.24
N SER A 180 0.59 -19.21 -10.07
CA SER A 180 -0.46 -20.22 -9.94
C SER A 180 -1.64 -19.61 -9.17
N THR A 181 -2.83 -19.77 -9.69
CA THR A 181 -4.09 -19.33 -9.10
C THR A 181 -5.08 -20.49 -9.04
N PRO A 182 -6.16 -20.42 -8.28
CA PRO A 182 -7.22 -21.45 -8.31
C PRO A 182 -7.83 -21.66 -9.71
N GLU A 183 -7.75 -20.68 -10.60
CA GLU A 183 -8.27 -20.76 -11.98
C GLU A 183 -7.26 -21.34 -12.98
N GLY A 184 -6.01 -21.50 -12.57
CA GLY A 184 -4.94 -22.06 -13.39
C GLY A 184 -3.63 -21.28 -13.32
N ASP A 185 -2.64 -21.76 -14.06
CA ASP A 185 -1.30 -21.19 -14.12
C ASP A 185 -1.20 -20.17 -15.25
N VAL A 186 -0.49 -19.05 -15.00
CA VAL A 186 -0.27 -17.98 -15.96
C VAL A 186 1.22 -17.67 -16.05
N THR A 187 1.80 -17.76 -17.25
CA THR A 187 3.18 -17.31 -17.48
C THR A 187 3.18 -15.82 -17.83
N CYS A 188 3.91 -15.02 -17.06
CA CYS A 188 3.97 -13.57 -17.23
C CYS A 188 5.39 -13.03 -17.02
N HIS A 189 5.62 -11.81 -17.51
CA HIS A 189 6.88 -11.09 -17.27
C HIS A 189 6.83 -10.27 -15.97
N SER A 190 5.68 -9.70 -15.67
CA SER A 190 5.41 -8.96 -14.44
C SER A 190 3.96 -9.14 -14.04
N VAL A 191 3.68 -9.01 -12.75
CA VAL A 191 2.32 -8.98 -12.22
C VAL A 191 2.19 -7.90 -11.16
N ILE A 192 1.06 -7.20 -11.17
CA ILE A 192 0.62 -6.33 -10.08
C ILE A 192 -0.61 -6.97 -9.46
N ILE A 193 -0.56 -7.22 -8.17
CA ILE A 193 -1.65 -7.83 -7.39
C ILE A 193 -2.29 -6.71 -6.57
N CYS A 194 -3.52 -6.38 -6.93
CA CYS A 194 -4.27 -5.25 -6.40
C CYS A 194 -5.19 -5.70 -5.26
N ASN A 195 -5.07 -5.06 -4.10
CA ASN A 195 -6.04 -5.07 -3.00
C ASN A 195 -6.90 -3.79 -3.02
N ALA A 196 -6.42 -2.73 -3.68
CA ALA A 196 -7.10 -1.44 -3.84
C ALA A 196 -7.09 -1.01 -5.31
N SER A 197 -7.90 0.01 -5.65
CA SER A 197 -8.06 0.45 -7.04
C SER A 197 -6.89 1.30 -7.55
N ARG A 198 -6.20 2.05 -6.67
CA ARG A 198 -5.25 3.10 -7.03
C ARG A 198 -3.80 2.64 -6.98
N TYR A 199 -3.03 3.12 -7.96
CA TYR A 199 -1.59 2.88 -8.09
C TYR A 199 -0.82 4.21 -8.16
N GLY A 200 0.25 4.33 -7.35
CA GLY A 200 1.23 5.41 -7.48
C GLY A 200 0.68 6.84 -7.38
N GLY A 201 -0.42 7.05 -6.66
CA GLY A 201 -1.11 8.33 -6.51
C GLY A 201 -2.57 8.24 -7.00
N ASN A 202 -2.94 9.05 -8.01
CA ASN A 202 -4.33 9.13 -8.48
C ASN A 202 -4.65 8.18 -9.66
N PHE A 203 -3.73 7.33 -10.09
CA PHE A 203 -3.98 6.41 -11.19
C PHE A 203 -4.86 5.26 -10.72
N ILE A 204 -6.01 5.06 -11.37
CA ILE A 204 -6.86 3.89 -11.16
C ILE A 204 -6.34 2.78 -12.07
N LEU A 205 -5.80 1.72 -11.46
CA LEU A 205 -5.28 0.55 -12.16
C LEU A 205 -6.35 -0.54 -12.30
N GLU A 206 -7.12 -0.79 -11.21
CA GLU A 206 -8.19 -1.77 -11.20
C GLU A 206 -9.41 -1.22 -10.43
N SER A 207 -10.39 -0.72 -11.16
CA SER A 207 -11.55 -0.02 -10.58
C SER A 207 -12.46 -0.89 -9.72
N GLN A 208 -12.37 -2.21 -9.85
CA GLN A 208 -13.19 -3.16 -9.08
C GLN A 208 -12.50 -3.61 -7.78
N SER A 209 -11.20 -3.41 -7.66
CA SER A 209 -10.48 -3.72 -6.42
C SER A 209 -10.75 -2.66 -5.38
N THR A 210 -11.05 -3.10 -4.16
CA THR A 210 -11.27 -2.23 -3.00
C THR A 210 -10.84 -2.95 -1.72
N PRO A 211 -10.21 -2.27 -0.76
CA PRO A 211 -9.82 -2.89 0.50
C PRO A 211 -11.01 -3.26 1.39
N PHE A 212 -12.24 -2.92 0.99
CA PHE A 212 -13.47 -3.22 1.75
C PHE A 212 -14.11 -4.57 1.38
N THR A 213 -13.55 -5.28 0.44
CA THR A 213 -14.00 -6.65 0.07
C THR A 213 -12.80 -7.59 0.06
N ALA A 214 -12.99 -8.79 0.58
CA ALA A 214 -11.95 -9.81 0.51
C ALA A 214 -11.76 -10.29 -0.93
N GLY A 215 -10.51 -10.37 -1.36
CA GLY A 215 -10.13 -10.82 -2.70
C GLY A 215 -9.04 -9.93 -3.31
N LEU A 216 -8.29 -10.49 -4.24
CA LEU A 216 -7.20 -9.82 -4.94
C LEU A 216 -7.42 -9.91 -6.44
N THR A 217 -6.96 -8.90 -7.17
CA THR A 217 -6.93 -8.95 -8.64
C THR A 217 -5.48 -8.93 -9.11
N ALA A 218 -5.03 -9.98 -9.77
CA ALA A 218 -3.74 -10.00 -10.43
C ALA A 218 -3.85 -9.46 -11.86
N ILE A 219 -3.03 -8.48 -12.19
CA ILE A 219 -2.88 -7.93 -13.53
C ILE A 219 -1.53 -8.38 -14.07
N CYS A 220 -1.56 -9.39 -14.92
CA CYS A 220 -0.38 -10.02 -15.50
C CYS A 220 0.00 -9.35 -16.82
N VAL A 221 1.28 -9.02 -16.99
CA VAL A 221 1.85 -8.60 -18.27
C VAL A 221 2.43 -9.83 -18.93
N ILE A 222 1.76 -10.34 -19.99
CA ILE A 222 2.13 -11.56 -20.71
C ILE A 222 3.19 -11.34 -21.78
N GLY A 223 3.49 -10.10 -22.12
CA GLY A 223 4.55 -9.76 -23.09
C GLY A 223 5.84 -9.34 -22.39
N ASN A 224 6.99 -9.92 -22.82
CA ASN A 224 8.30 -9.66 -22.22
C ASN A 224 9.15 -8.64 -23.00
N GLN A 225 8.57 -7.89 -23.95
CA GLN A 225 9.29 -6.93 -24.79
C GLN A 225 9.14 -5.51 -24.24
N ARG A 226 10.19 -4.68 -24.33
CA ARG A 226 10.16 -3.27 -23.94
C ARG A 226 9.00 -2.49 -24.55
N ARG A 227 8.69 -2.75 -25.84
CA ARG A 227 7.57 -2.12 -26.55
C ARG A 227 6.20 -2.41 -25.92
N THR A 228 6.04 -3.56 -25.27
CA THR A 228 4.81 -3.89 -24.52
C THR A 228 4.58 -2.90 -23.41
N TYR A 229 5.60 -2.58 -22.62
CA TYR A 229 5.52 -1.63 -21.52
C TYR A 229 5.35 -0.18 -21.98
N LEU A 230 5.97 0.20 -23.08
CA LEU A 230 5.73 1.53 -23.68
C LEU A 230 4.26 1.69 -24.11
N ARG A 231 3.66 0.64 -24.65
CA ARG A 231 2.24 0.63 -25.02
C ARG A 231 1.33 0.68 -23.79
N ILE A 232 1.63 -0.13 -22.75
CA ILE A 232 0.89 -0.09 -21.48
C ILE A 232 0.97 1.31 -20.86
N ALA A 233 2.15 1.91 -20.80
CA ALA A 233 2.33 3.27 -20.30
C ALA A 233 1.50 4.28 -21.11
N TYR A 234 1.55 4.20 -22.44
CA TYR A 234 0.75 5.06 -23.32
C TYR A 234 -0.76 4.91 -23.04
N ASP A 235 -1.25 3.67 -22.90
CA ASP A 235 -2.67 3.39 -22.64
C ASP A 235 -3.10 3.96 -21.27
N LEU A 236 -2.23 3.87 -20.24
CA LEU A 236 -2.48 4.46 -18.91
C LEU A 236 -2.61 5.99 -18.95
N PHE A 237 -1.80 6.67 -19.78
CA PHE A 237 -1.86 8.14 -19.91
C PHE A 237 -2.97 8.62 -20.85
N SER A 238 -3.32 7.84 -21.87
CA SER A 238 -4.31 8.22 -22.90
C SER A 238 -5.75 7.88 -22.50
N GLY A 239 -5.91 7.17 -21.38
CA GLY A 239 -7.18 6.59 -20.96
C GLY A 239 -7.49 5.26 -21.67
N PRO A 240 -8.35 4.42 -21.07
CA PRO A 240 -8.62 3.07 -21.55
C PRO A 240 -9.42 3.11 -22.86
N LYS A 241 -8.75 3.14 -24.00
CA LYS A 241 -9.37 3.12 -25.32
C LYS A 241 -9.51 1.73 -25.92
N HIS A 242 -8.71 0.75 -25.47
CA HIS A 242 -8.74 -0.60 -26.04
C HIS A 242 -8.34 -1.66 -24.99
N HIS A 243 -8.91 -2.86 -25.14
CA HIS A 243 -8.50 -4.05 -24.42
C HIS A 243 -7.04 -4.37 -24.79
N ASN A 244 -6.09 -4.13 -23.88
CA ASN A 244 -4.68 -4.40 -24.14
C ASN A 244 -4.44 -5.92 -24.09
N ARG A 245 -4.22 -6.54 -25.25
CA ARG A 245 -4.01 -7.99 -25.39
C ARG A 245 -2.80 -8.53 -24.61
N ASN A 246 -1.92 -7.66 -24.14
CA ASN A 246 -0.76 -8.05 -23.33
C ASN A 246 -1.05 -8.03 -21.80
N LEU A 247 -2.26 -7.63 -21.40
CA LEU A 247 -2.70 -7.67 -20.01
C LEU A 247 -3.73 -8.78 -19.84
N PHE A 248 -3.48 -9.63 -18.86
CA PHE A 248 -4.40 -10.66 -18.43
C PHE A 248 -4.79 -10.40 -16.98
N LYS A 249 -6.06 -10.39 -16.67
CA LYS A 249 -6.58 -10.16 -15.33
C LYS A 249 -7.19 -11.44 -14.78
N VAL A 250 -6.88 -11.74 -13.53
CA VAL A 250 -7.47 -12.85 -12.79
C VAL A 250 -7.77 -12.41 -11.37
N ALA A 251 -9.00 -12.68 -10.90
CA ALA A 251 -9.38 -12.50 -9.50
C ALA A 251 -9.06 -13.80 -8.73
N ALA A 252 -8.42 -13.67 -7.58
CA ALA A 252 -8.04 -14.83 -6.77
C ALA A 252 -7.96 -14.48 -5.29
N SER A 253 -8.29 -15.44 -4.42
CA SER A 253 -8.08 -15.32 -2.97
C SER A 253 -6.64 -15.65 -2.56
N ALA A 254 -5.93 -16.41 -3.38
CA ALA A 254 -4.53 -16.77 -3.18
C ALA A 254 -3.80 -16.94 -4.53
N ILE A 255 -2.52 -16.53 -4.56
CA ILE A 255 -1.66 -16.55 -5.76
C ILE A 255 -0.29 -17.04 -5.32
N GLU A 256 0.23 -18.06 -5.99
CA GLU A 256 1.61 -18.52 -5.80
C GLU A 256 2.52 -17.93 -6.89
N ILE A 257 3.63 -17.38 -6.48
CA ILE A 257 4.66 -16.83 -7.37
C ILE A 257 5.80 -17.85 -7.49
N ARG A 258 5.93 -18.45 -8.66
CA ARG A 258 7.00 -19.41 -8.96
C ARG A 258 8.11 -18.71 -9.72
N GLY A 259 9.14 -18.28 -9.01
CA GLY A 259 10.29 -17.57 -9.60
C GLY A 259 10.96 -16.62 -8.63
N THR A 260 12.13 -16.12 -9.02
CA THR A 260 13.00 -15.30 -8.16
C THR A 260 12.96 -13.81 -8.53
N LYS A 261 11.83 -13.33 -9.05
CA LYS A 261 11.66 -11.91 -9.41
C LYS A 261 11.62 -11.02 -8.17
N ALA A 262 12.05 -9.78 -8.34
CA ALA A 262 11.95 -8.75 -7.31
C ALA A 262 10.49 -8.46 -6.95
N ILE A 263 10.22 -8.28 -5.66
CA ILE A 263 8.88 -8.03 -5.10
C ILE A 263 8.90 -6.72 -4.32
N GLN A 264 7.91 -5.89 -4.57
CA GLN A 264 7.58 -4.71 -3.77
C GLN A 264 6.16 -4.82 -3.22
N ILE A 265 5.89 -4.18 -2.08
CA ILE A 265 4.55 -3.96 -1.53
C ILE A 265 4.41 -2.48 -1.13
N ASP A 266 3.30 -1.84 -1.53
CA ASP A 266 2.97 -0.44 -1.22
C ASP A 266 4.13 0.55 -1.44
N GLY A 267 5.02 0.25 -2.41
CA GLY A 267 6.18 1.07 -2.75
C GLY A 267 7.45 0.77 -1.96
N ASP A 268 7.50 -0.33 -1.20
CA ASP A 268 8.68 -0.78 -0.48
C ASP A 268 9.18 -2.14 -1.02
N PHE A 269 10.48 -2.22 -1.36
CA PHE A 269 11.10 -3.47 -1.77
C PHE A 269 11.20 -4.43 -0.59
N VAL A 270 10.68 -5.65 -0.76
CA VAL A 270 10.63 -6.65 0.33
C VAL A 270 11.43 -7.91 0.06
N GLY A 271 11.96 -8.09 -1.13
CA GLY A 271 12.80 -9.26 -1.44
C GLY A 271 12.51 -9.83 -2.83
N HIS A 272 12.77 -11.12 -2.96
CA HIS A 272 12.58 -11.88 -4.19
C HIS A 272 11.72 -13.11 -3.92
N GLY A 273 10.98 -13.55 -4.93
CA GLY A 273 10.28 -14.83 -4.87
C GLY A 273 11.21 -16.05 -4.72
N PRO A 274 10.64 -17.24 -4.52
CA PRO A 274 9.23 -17.54 -4.60
C PRO A 274 8.45 -16.98 -3.42
N ALA A 275 7.14 -16.79 -3.61
CA ALA A 275 6.27 -16.20 -2.61
C ALA A 275 4.82 -16.71 -2.76
N ARG A 276 4.06 -16.62 -1.68
CA ARG A 276 2.61 -16.78 -1.70
C ARG A 276 1.96 -15.45 -1.32
N ILE A 277 0.90 -15.10 -2.02
CA ILE A 277 0.11 -13.90 -1.72
C ILE A 277 -1.34 -14.34 -1.53
N SER A 278 -1.95 -13.93 -0.43
CA SER A 278 -3.32 -14.24 -0.09
C SER A 278 -4.04 -13.03 0.47
N THR A 279 -5.36 -13.12 0.60
CA THR A 279 -6.14 -12.11 1.31
C THR A 279 -6.21 -12.45 2.80
N GLU A 280 -6.00 -11.45 3.66
CA GLU A 280 -6.37 -11.48 5.09
C GLU A 280 -7.68 -10.68 5.23
N PRO A 281 -8.85 -11.36 5.29
CA PRO A 281 -10.13 -10.69 5.29
C PRO A 281 -10.41 -10.01 6.62
N ASP A 282 -11.14 -8.90 6.58
CA ASP A 282 -11.67 -8.20 7.75
C ASP A 282 -10.60 -7.95 8.84
N PHE A 283 -9.39 -7.59 8.41
CA PHE A 283 -8.25 -7.37 9.30
C PHE A 283 -8.59 -6.42 10.45
N SER A 284 -9.26 -5.32 10.13
CA SER A 284 -9.68 -4.34 11.14
C SER A 284 -10.75 -3.41 10.57
N GLN A 285 -11.43 -2.68 11.44
CA GLN A 285 -12.28 -1.57 11.02
C GLN A 285 -11.43 -0.33 10.69
N ILE A 286 -11.83 0.42 9.68
CA ILE A 286 -11.24 1.71 9.32
C ILE A 286 -12.33 2.77 9.19
N ILE A 287 -12.04 4.00 9.64
CA ILE A 287 -12.92 5.18 9.49
C ILE A 287 -13.01 5.56 8.01
N VAL A 288 -14.27 5.77 7.50
CA VAL A 288 -14.56 6.06 6.09
C VAL A 288 -15.49 7.24 5.90
#